data_cef2a099a45cc3bd0e17f3420dd77c7c
#
_entry.id   cef2a099a45cc3bd0e17f3420dd77c7c
#
_cell.length_a   1.000
_cell.length_b   1.000
_cell.length_c   1.000
_cell.angle_alpha   90.00
_cell.angle_beta   90.00
_cell.angle_gamma   90.00
#
_symmetry.space_group_name_H-M   'P 1'
#
loop_
_entity.id
_entity.type
_entity.pdbx_description
1 polymer ?
#
loop_
_entity_poly.entity_id
_entity_poly.type
_entity_poly.pdbx_seq_one_letter_code
_entity_poly.pdbx_strand_id
1 'polypeptide(L)'
;MNEKFKIGVIGLGYVGFPLACLFAKKYQVIGYDINEKRIKEINAGIDSTNEVKAGALEAALANGMVCTSQLDDIKPCNVYIVAIPTPVDDFYNPELLPLKSASTSVGKVLKKGDYVIYESTVYPGVTEEVCAPIL
;
A
#
# COMPACT_ATOMS: atom_id res chain seq x y z
N MET A 1 10.14 6.10 17.86
CA MET A 1 9.24 5.41 16.92
C MET A 1 8.14 4.70 17.71
N ASN A 2 6.90 4.74 17.24
CA ASN A 2 5.80 4.06 17.91
C ASN A 2 5.75 2.59 17.48
N GLU A 3 6.19 1.68 18.35
CA GLU A 3 6.27 0.25 18.06
C GLU A 3 4.91 -0.46 18.06
N LYS A 4 3.86 0.20 18.55
CA LYS A 4 2.51 -0.37 18.62
C LYS A 4 1.93 -0.64 17.24
N PHE A 5 2.23 0.19 16.25
CA PHE A 5 1.72 0.06 14.89
C PHE A 5 2.84 -0.27 13.91
N LYS A 6 2.64 -1.35 13.16
CA LYS A 6 3.45 -1.69 12.00
C LYS A 6 2.56 -1.56 10.78
N ILE A 7 2.92 -0.69 9.86
CA ILE A 7 2.05 -0.31 8.76
C ILE A 7 2.50 -0.99 7.47
N GLY A 8 1.58 -1.71 6.85
CA GLY A 8 1.75 -2.25 5.51
C GLY A 8 1.01 -1.36 4.51
N VAL A 9 1.71 -0.78 3.54
CA VAL A 9 1.09 0.01 2.48
C VAL A 9 1.03 -0.85 1.22
N ILE A 10 -0.18 -1.13 0.76
CA ILE A 10 -0.44 -1.97 -0.41
C ILE A 10 -0.70 -1.07 -1.60
N GLY A 11 0.19 -1.12 -2.58
CA GLY A 11 0.18 -0.24 -3.74
C GLY A 11 1.13 0.93 -3.55
N LEU A 12 2.20 0.97 -4.34
CA LEU A 12 3.27 1.97 -4.22
C LEU A 12 3.32 2.88 -5.45
N GLY A 13 2.15 3.33 -5.88
CA GLY A 13 2.00 4.29 -6.96
C GLY A 13 1.92 5.73 -6.46
N TYR A 14 1.12 6.55 -7.15
CA TYR A 14 1.03 8.00 -6.89
C TYR A 14 0.48 8.37 -5.52
N VAL A 15 -0.33 7.50 -4.91
CA VAL A 15 -0.90 7.75 -3.58
C VAL A 15 -0.16 6.98 -2.50
N GLY A 16 0.03 5.68 -2.71
CA GLY A 16 0.58 4.80 -1.68
C GLY A 16 2.04 5.06 -1.36
N PHE A 17 2.86 5.35 -2.36
CA PHE A 17 4.28 5.57 -2.14
C PHE A 17 4.56 6.81 -1.29
N PRO A 18 3.96 8.00 -1.60
CA PRO A 18 4.13 9.14 -0.72
C PRO A 18 3.63 8.90 0.71
N LEU A 19 2.52 8.18 0.88
CA LEU A 19 2.02 7.82 2.20
C LEU A 19 3.00 6.92 2.95
N ALA A 20 3.58 5.93 2.28
CA ALA A 20 4.56 5.04 2.89
C ALA A 20 5.78 5.83 3.41
N CYS A 21 6.30 6.75 2.61
CA CYS A 21 7.43 7.59 3.01
C CYS A 21 7.06 8.51 4.17
N LEU A 22 5.84 9.07 4.17
CA LEU A 22 5.37 9.93 5.24
C LEU A 22 5.26 9.17 6.56
N PHE A 23 4.64 8.00 6.56
CA PHE A 23 4.50 7.20 7.77
C PHE A 23 5.82 6.65 8.28
N ALA A 24 6.79 6.41 7.41
CA ALA A 24 8.11 5.93 7.79
C ALA A 24 8.87 6.88 8.70
N LYS A 25 8.43 8.14 8.80
CA LYS A 25 9.01 9.13 9.72
C LYS A 25 8.71 8.78 11.18
N LYS A 26 7.60 8.08 11.45
CA LYS A 26 7.13 7.81 12.82
C LYS A 26 6.86 6.34 13.12
N TYR A 27 6.67 5.51 12.09
CA TYR A 27 6.25 4.12 12.26
C TYR A 27 7.16 3.21 11.45
N GLN A 28 7.17 1.94 11.81
CA GLN A 28 7.77 0.92 10.98
C GLN A 28 6.82 0.66 9.80
N VAL A 29 7.34 0.79 8.57
CA VAL A 29 6.55 0.67 7.35
C VAL A 29 7.13 -0.40 6.44
N ILE A 30 6.25 -1.25 5.90
CA ILE A 30 6.57 -2.19 4.84
C ILE A 30 5.66 -1.85 3.67
N GLY A 31 6.26 -1.45 2.54
CA GLY A 31 5.53 -1.20 1.31
C GLY A 31 5.44 -2.47 0.47
N TYR A 32 4.28 -2.74 -0.08
CA TYR A 32 4.03 -3.91 -0.91
C TYR A 32 3.44 -3.50 -2.27
N ASP A 33 4.00 -4.04 -3.33
CA ASP A 33 3.48 -3.88 -4.68
C ASP A 33 3.76 -5.15 -5.48
N ILE A 34 2.80 -5.59 -6.29
CA ILE A 34 2.99 -6.76 -7.15
C ILE A 34 3.98 -6.50 -8.28
N ASN A 35 4.24 -5.25 -8.59
CA ASN A 35 5.16 -4.85 -9.65
C ASN A 35 6.61 -4.91 -9.17
N GLU A 36 7.31 -5.99 -9.49
CA GLU A 36 8.68 -6.20 -9.06
C GLU A 36 9.64 -5.12 -9.58
N LYS A 37 9.40 -4.59 -10.77
CA LYS A 37 10.21 -3.51 -11.33
C LYS A 37 10.12 -2.26 -10.45
N ARG A 38 8.90 -1.92 -9.99
CA ARG A 38 8.67 -0.80 -9.08
C ARG A 38 9.43 -0.99 -7.77
N ILE A 39 9.43 -2.20 -7.23
CA ILE A 39 10.16 -2.51 -5.99
C ILE A 39 11.66 -2.35 -6.18
N LYS A 40 12.20 -2.81 -7.31
CA LYS A 40 13.63 -2.64 -7.60
C LYS A 40 14.02 -1.17 -7.71
N GLU A 41 13.20 -0.36 -8.36
CA GLU A 41 13.43 1.08 -8.50
C GLU A 41 13.47 1.75 -7.12
N ILE A 42 12.50 1.48 -6.28
CA ILE A 42 12.42 2.09 -4.95
C ILE A 42 13.64 1.68 -4.10
N ASN A 43 13.99 0.42 -4.10
CA ASN A 43 15.14 -0.08 -3.31
C ASN A 43 16.47 0.47 -3.83
N ALA A 44 16.51 0.91 -5.09
CA ALA A 44 17.68 1.60 -5.66
C ALA A 44 17.66 3.12 -5.40
N GLY A 45 16.65 3.62 -4.70
CA GLY A 45 16.53 5.04 -4.40
C GLY A 45 15.88 5.87 -5.51
N ILE A 46 15.15 5.23 -6.42
CA ILE A 46 14.52 5.88 -7.58
C ILE A 46 13.01 5.86 -7.45
N ASP A 47 12.37 7.02 -7.63
CA ASP A 47 10.92 7.12 -7.71
C ASP A 47 10.52 7.57 -9.12
N SER A 48 10.09 6.63 -9.96
CA SER A 48 9.68 6.91 -11.33
C SER A 48 8.37 7.71 -11.42
N THR A 49 7.59 7.78 -10.34
CA THR A 49 6.38 8.61 -10.31
C THR A 49 6.67 10.09 -10.03
N ASN A 50 7.88 10.40 -9.57
CA ASN A 50 8.30 11.75 -9.18
C ASN A 50 7.41 12.41 -8.11
N GLU A 51 6.66 11.62 -7.34
CA GLU A 51 5.80 12.12 -6.27
C GLU A 51 6.57 12.38 -4.97
N VAL A 52 7.73 11.76 -4.81
CA VAL A 52 8.54 11.86 -3.61
C VAL A 52 9.92 12.40 -3.99
N LYS A 53 10.37 13.41 -3.26
CA LYS A 53 11.71 13.96 -3.46
C LYS A 53 12.77 12.93 -3.08
N ALA A 54 13.90 12.94 -3.76
CA ALA A 54 14.98 11.98 -3.52
C ALA A 54 15.41 11.92 -2.05
N GLY A 55 15.53 13.08 -1.40
CA GLY A 55 15.89 13.13 0.02
C GLY A 55 14.86 12.49 0.94
N ALA A 56 13.56 12.58 0.60
CA ALA A 56 12.51 11.96 1.39
C ALA A 56 12.53 10.43 1.26
N LEU A 57 12.82 9.93 0.07
CA LEU A 57 12.97 8.48 -0.14
C LEU A 57 14.18 7.95 0.61
N GLU A 58 15.33 8.60 0.51
CA GLU A 58 16.52 8.21 1.26
C GLU A 58 16.28 8.19 2.77
N ALA A 59 15.59 9.22 3.29
CA ALA A 59 15.27 9.29 4.71
C ALA A 59 14.34 8.15 5.13
N ALA A 60 13.34 7.81 4.32
CA ALA A 60 12.42 6.72 4.61
C ALA A 60 13.16 5.38 4.66
N LEU A 61 14.03 5.12 3.70
CA LEU A 61 14.85 3.90 3.68
C LEU A 61 15.81 3.83 4.87
N ALA A 62 16.42 4.97 5.22
CA ALA A 62 17.30 5.05 6.37
C ALA A 62 16.56 4.81 7.69
N ASN A 63 15.27 5.18 7.77
CA ASN A 63 14.43 4.92 8.93
C ASN A 63 13.92 3.47 9.01
N GLY A 64 14.30 2.63 8.05
CA GLY A 64 13.96 1.21 8.07
C GLY A 64 12.76 0.81 7.21
N MET A 65 12.25 1.71 6.35
CA MET A 65 11.20 1.32 5.40
C MET A 65 11.71 0.22 4.48
N VAL A 66 10.93 -0.85 4.35
CA VAL A 66 11.22 -1.96 3.46
C VAL A 66 10.14 -2.02 2.40
N CYS A 67 10.52 -2.20 1.14
CA CYS A 67 9.57 -2.39 0.04
C CYS A 67 9.78 -3.77 -0.56
N THR A 68 8.68 -4.47 -0.83
CA THR A 68 8.70 -5.87 -1.23
C THR A 68 7.57 -6.18 -2.21
N SER A 69 7.78 -7.19 -3.05
CA SER A 69 6.74 -7.80 -3.87
C SER A 69 6.26 -9.15 -3.29
N GLN A 70 6.73 -9.52 -2.11
CA GLN A 70 6.38 -10.77 -1.44
C GLN A 70 5.31 -10.54 -0.38
N LEU A 71 4.15 -11.14 -0.54
CA LEU A 71 3.03 -10.96 0.37
C LEU A 71 3.37 -11.36 1.82
N ASP A 72 4.15 -12.42 1.98
CA ASP A 72 4.51 -12.89 3.32
C ASP A 72 5.29 -11.87 4.13
N ASP A 73 5.97 -10.94 3.47
CA ASP A 73 6.78 -9.94 4.17
C ASP A 73 5.93 -8.92 4.93
N ILE A 74 4.63 -8.79 4.61
CA ILE A 74 3.74 -7.86 5.31
C ILE A 74 2.95 -8.52 6.46
N LYS A 75 3.09 -9.80 6.67
CA LYS A 75 2.41 -10.50 7.78
C LYS A 75 2.63 -9.89 9.16
N PRO A 76 3.82 -9.35 9.50
CA PRO A 76 4.02 -8.71 10.80
C PRO A 76 3.24 -7.41 10.99
N CYS A 77 2.69 -6.83 9.92
CA CYS A 77 1.95 -5.58 10.01
C CYS A 77 0.60 -5.78 10.70
N ASN A 78 0.13 -4.75 11.38
CA ASN A 78 -1.19 -4.75 12.02
C ASN A 78 -2.09 -3.63 11.53
N VAL A 79 -1.59 -2.74 10.67
CA VAL A 79 -2.37 -1.73 9.97
C VAL A 79 -2.05 -1.86 8.49
N TYR A 80 -3.06 -2.11 7.68
CA TYR A 80 -2.91 -2.25 6.23
C TYR A 80 -3.60 -1.08 5.54
N ILE A 81 -2.85 -0.32 4.75
CA ILE A 81 -3.39 0.80 3.97
C ILE A 81 -3.40 0.37 2.52
N VAL A 82 -4.59 0.24 1.95
CA VAL A 82 -4.77 -0.17 0.55
C VAL A 82 -4.89 1.09 -0.30
N ALA A 83 -3.89 1.36 -1.13
CA ALA A 83 -3.79 2.55 -1.97
C ALA A 83 -3.67 2.16 -3.44
N ILE A 84 -4.61 1.35 -3.91
CA ILE A 84 -4.65 0.85 -5.28
C ILE A 84 -5.51 1.79 -6.13
N PRO A 85 -5.04 2.18 -7.33
CA PRO A 85 -5.86 3.01 -8.21
C PRO A 85 -7.10 2.26 -8.70
N THR A 86 -8.19 3.01 -8.90
CA THR A 86 -9.44 2.48 -9.47
C THR A 86 -9.70 3.19 -10.80
N PRO A 87 -9.01 2.79 -11.89
CA PRO A 87 -9.23 3.41 -13.19
C PRO A 87 -10.65 3.15 -13.68
N VAL A 88 -11.11 3.97 -14.62
CA VAL A 88 -12.42 3.75 -15.28
C VAL A 88 -12.18 3.10 -16.65
N ASP A 89 -13.15 2.32 -17.11
CA ASP A 89 -13.12 1.77 -18.44
C ASP A 89 -13.59 2.81 -19.48
N ASP A 90 -13.68 2.41 -20.77
CA ASP A 90 -14.10 3.29 -21.86
C ASP A 90 -15.53 3.81 -21.68
N PHE A 91 -16.34 3.22 -20.83
CA PHE A 91 -17.71 3.61 -20.52
C PHE A 91 -17.83 4.33 -19.18
N TYR A 92 -16.70 4.77 -18.61
CA TYR A 92 -16.62 5.47 -17.32
C TYR A 92 -17.07 4.62 -16.12
N ASN A 93 -17.09 3.29 -16.25
CA ASN A 93 -17.34 2.40 -15.12
C ASN A 93 -16.04 2.18 -14.33
N PRO A 94 -16.08 2.21 -12.98
CA PRO A 94 -14.88 1.93 -12.18
C PRO A 94 -14.35 0.52 -12.44
N GLU A 95 -13.05 0.41 -12.67
CA GLU A 95 -12.37 -0.88 -12.77
C GLU A 95 -11.97 -1.33 -11.37
N LEU A 96 -12.71 -2.31 -10.83
CA LEU A 96 -12.53 -2.76 -9.44
C LEU A 96 -11.61 -3.96 -9.29
N LEU A 97 -11.16 -4.57 -10.39
CA LEU A 97 -10.34 -5.78 -10.31
C LEU A 97 -9.04 -5.59 -9.53
N PRO A 98 -8.25 -4.51 -9.73
CA PRO A 98 -7.07 -4.28 -8.92
C PRO A 98 -7.38 -4.16 -7.43
N LEU A 99 -8.47 -3.46 -7.08
CA LEU A 99 -8.88 -3.29 -5.70
C LEU A 99 -9.33 -4.61 -5.06
N LYS A 100 -10.08 -5.42 -5.81
CA LYS A 100 -10.49 -6.75 -5.36
C LYS A 100 -9.29 -7.67 -5.14
N SER A 101 -8.31 -7.63 -6.05
CA SER A 101 -7.09 -8.43 -5.94
C SER A 101 -6.27 -8.03 -4.70
N ALA A 102 -6.14 -6.72 -4.45
CA ALA A 102 -5.45 -6.22 -3.27
C ALA A 102 -6.17 -6.63 -1.99
N SER A 103 -7.51 -6.54 -1.96
CA SER A 103 -8.31 -6.96 -0.81
C SER A 103 -8.14 -8.47 -0.54
N THR A 104 -8.12 -9.28 -1.59
CA THR A 104 -7.88 -10.72 -1.46
C THR A 104 -6.49 -11.00 -0.86
N SER A 105 -5.48 -10.29 -1.31
CA SER A 105 -4.11 -10.42 -0.78
C SER A 105 -4.05 -10.06 0.70
N VAL A 106 -4.66 -8.94 1.08
CA VAL A 106 -4.71 -8.51 2.48
C VAL A 106 -5.45 -9.54 3.33
N GLY A 107 -6.56 -10.10 2.82
CA GLY A 107 -7.31 -11.12 3.53
C GLY A 107 -6.50 -12.37 3.87
N LYS A 108 -5.49 -12.70 3.08
CA LYS A 108 -4.62 -13.86 3.34
C LYS A 108 -3.67 -13.63 4.51
N VAL A 109 -3.35 -12.39 4.85
CA VAL A 109 -2.40 -12.05 5.92
C VAL A 109 -3.06 -11.38 7.10
N LEU A 110 -4.34 -11.01 6.98
CA LEU A 110 -5.08 -10.31 8.01
C LEU A 110 -5.28 -11.18 9.25
N LYS A 111 -5.07 -10.58 10.42
CA LYS A 111 -5.22 -11.25 11.71
C LYS A 111 -6.28 -10.52 12.53
N LYS A 112 -6.84 -11.23 13.51
CA LYS A 112 -7.81 -10.62 14.43
C LYS A 112 -7.17 -9.42 15.15
N GLY A 113 -7.87 -8.29 15.11
CA GLY A 113 -7.40 -7.05 15.71
C GLY A 113 -6.63 -6.14 14.76
N ASP A 114 -6.34 -6.59 13.54
CA ASP A 114 -5.70 -5.76 12.53
C ASP A 114 -6.69 -4.73 11.96
N TYR A 115 -6.15 -3.63 11.44
CA TYR A 115 -6.93 -2.56 10.81
C TYR A 115 -6.65 -2.54 9.31
N VAL A 116 -7.70 -2.29 8.52
CA VAL A 116 -7.58 -2.10 7.07
C VAL A 116 -8.18 -0.76 6.70
N ILE A 117 -7.38 0.08 6.04
CA ILE A 117 -7.79 1.42 5.63
C ILE A 117 -7.69 1.50 4.12
N TYR A 118 -8.77 1.93 3.45
CA TYR A 118 -8.79 2.12 2.00
C TYR A 118 -8.60 3.59 1.65
N GLU A 119 -7.52 3.89 0.94
CA GLU A 119 -7.18 5.23 0.45
C GLU A 119 -7.33 5.32 -1.08
N SER A 120 -8.18 4.47 -1.65
CA SER A 120 -8.46 4.48 -3.08
C SER A 120 -9.73 5.28 -3.37
N THR A 121 -9.77 5.97 -4.51
CA THR A 121 -10.98 6.65 -4.95
C THR A 121 -11.98 5.62 -5.47
N VAL A 122 -13.09 5.45 -4.75
CA VAL A 122 -14.16 4.51 -5.12
C VAL A 122 -15.53 5.18 -4.95
N TYR A 123 -16.56 4.65 -5.63
CA TYR A 123 -17.90 5.14 -5.42
C TYR A 123 -18.45 4.71 -4.05
N PRO A 124 -19.46 5.41 -3.50
CA PRO A 124 -20.01 5.05 -2.19
C PRO A 124 -20.43 3.59 -2.08
N GLY A 125 -20.12 2.95 -0.97
CA GLY A 125 -20.48 1.57 -0.68
C GLY A 125 -19.46 0.53 -1.13
N VAL A 126 -18.46 0.86 -1.96
CA VAL A 126 -17.50 -0.14 -2.46
C VAL A 126 -16.71 -0.77 -1.32
N THR A 127 -16.26 0.02 -0.34
CA THR A 127 -15.49 -0.52 0.78
C THR A 127 -16.32 -1.53 1.58
N GLU A 128 -17.57 -1.23 1.87
CA GLU A 128 -18.46 -2.09 2.65
C GLU A 128 -19.04 -3.24 1.83
N GLU A 129 -19.44 -2.98 0.58
CA GLU A 129 -20.18 -3.95 -0.22
C GLU A 129 -19.29 -4.88 -1.03
N VAL A 130 -18.10 -4.43 -1.43
CA VAL A 130 -17.20 -5.20 -2.29
C VAL A 130 -15.94 -5.63 -1.54
N CYS A 131 -15.23 -4.69 -0.91
CA CYS A 131 -13.92 -4.97 -0.32
C CYS A 131 -14.02 -5.70 1.02
N ALA A 132 -14.89 -5.26 1.93
CA ALA A 132 -15.03 -5.86 3.24
C ALA A 132 -15.44 -7.35 3.19
N PRO A 133 -16.38 -7.77 2.32
CA PRO A 133 -16.71 -9.20 2.21
C PRO A 133 -15.56 -10.08 1.74
N ILE A 134 -14.58 -9.52 1.02
CA ILE A 134 -13.41 -10.26 0.53
C ILE A 134 -12.44 -10.54 1.68
N LEU A 135 -12.35 -9.61 2.64
CA LEU A 135 -11.49 -9.75 3.80
C LEU A 135 -12.06 -10.77 4.79
#